data_2f9cad8ea4870e737fe803c7888c7a52
#
_entry.id   2f9cad8ea4870e737fe803c7888c7a52
#
_cell.length_a   1.000
_cell.length_b   1.000
_cell.length_c   1.000
_cell.angle_alpha   90.00
_cell.angle_beta   90.00
_cell.angle_gamma   90.00
#
_symmetry.space_group_name_H-M   'P 1'
#
loop_
_entity.id
_entity.type
_entity.pdbx_description
1 polymer ?
#
loop_
_entity_poly.entity_id
_entity_poly.type
_entity_poly.pdbx_seq_one_letter_code
_entity_poly.pdbx_strand_id
1 'polypeptide(L)'
;VTLLIGRRRIGKTELARQIMEQSEMACYLFTIKTAESMLASMWQECLFSDLGLRISGRVDNLKDLFNEIFVFSLTNHFTLVIDEFQDLQKINESFFSELQNLWDRYKNGSKMNLIVSGSILSMMVKIFEDSKEPLFGRSTAKLVLTPFPPSTIKEILSDYNPDYSNEDLLCLYMLTGGVPRYLSLLLDGGAYTKDEMIKAATEPYSPFLSDAKDILVSEMGKDYSIYFSILSLIADGYTTQSEIDSVIGKNTGAYIEKLENIFCVIRKNKPLFSSKESRRAHWKIIDANMKFYFRFIYPNQNLIELEQFYTLRNIVNRDYDTFTGKTLETYFVELLKEKGGFSMLGSWWDSKGQNEIDIVSIDFSDK
;
A
#
# COMPACT_ATOMS: atom_id res chain seq x y z
N VAL A 1 1.14 17.08 14.37
CA VAL A 1 0.65 16.40 13.15
C VAL A 1 0.93 14.92 13.26
N THR A 2 -0.10 14.10 13.10
CA THR A 2 0.02 12.65 13.03
C THR A 2 -0.01 12.22 11.57
N LEU A 3 1.00 11.44 11.15
CA LEU A 3 1.06 10.85 9.82
C LEU A 3 0.40 9.46 9.86
N LEU A 4 -0.61 9.26 9.03
CA LEU A 4 -1.25 7.97 8.80
C LEU A 4 -0.89 7.46 7.41
N ILE A 5 0.08 6.57 7.34
CA ILE A 5 0.69 6.13 6.09
C ILE A 5 0.44 4.64 5.87
N GLY A 6 0.23 4.25 4.64
CA GLY A 6 0.07 2.85 4.25
C GLY A 6 -0.43 2.75 2.82
N ARG A 7 -0.22 1.61 2.20
CA ARG A 7 -0.65 1.37 0.82
C ARG A 7 -2.17 1.52 0.68
N ARG A 8 -2.65 1.64 -0.53
CA ARG A 8 -4.09 1.58 -0.80
C ARG A 8 -4.68 0.27 -0.29
N ARG A 9 -5.96 0.30 0.10
CA ARG A 9 -6.71 -0.88 0.60
C ARG A 9 -6.31 -1.39 2.00
N ILE A 10 -5.37 -0.74 2.70
CA ILE A 10 -4.84 -1.17 4.02
C ILE A 10 -5.70 -0.74 5.21
N GLY A 11 -6.80 0.00 4.99
CA GLY A 11 -7.70 0.42 6.07
C GLY A 11 -7.41 1.81 6.68
N LYS A 12 -6.62 2.70 6.03
CA LYS A 12 -6.37 4.07 6.52
C LYS A 12 -7.65 4.86 6.79
N THR A 13 -8.56 4.88 5.81
CA THR A 13 -9.83 5.61 5.91
C THR A 13 -10.72 5.04 7.01
N GLU A 14 -10.73 3.71 7.19
CA GLU A 14 -11.47 3.07 8.26
C GLU A 14 -10.93 3.43 9.64
N LEU A 15 -9.60 3.41 9.81
CA LEU A 15 -8.98 3.85 11.06
C LEU A 15 -9.26 5.34 11.33
N ALA A 16 -9.18 6.18 10.30
CA ALA A 16 -9.51 7.61 10.43
C ALA A 16 -10.96 7.79 10.88
N ARG A 17 -11.91 7.05 10.31
CA ARG A 17 -13.34 7.07 10.69
C ARG A 17 -13.53 6.69 12.17
N GLN A 18 -12.89 5.61 12.63
CA GLN A 18 -12.96 5.19 14.03
C GLN A 18 -12.37 6.22 15.00
N ILE A 19 -11.28 6.89 14.62
CA ILE A 19 -10.71 7.98 15.43
C ILE A 19 -11.70 9.16 15.50
N MET A 20 -12.34 9.50 14.39
CA MET A 20 -13.32 10.58 14.34
C MET A 20 -14.56 10.28 15.19
N GLU A 21 -15.06 9.05 15.18
CA GLU A 21 -16.19 8.63 16.02
C GLU A 21 -15.92 8.75 17.53
N GLN A 22 -14.65 8.68 17.93
CA GLN A 22 -14.23 8.87 19.31
C GLN A 22 -13.95 10.34 19.64
N SER A 23 -13.99 11.25 18.68
CA SER A 23 -13.74 12.67 18.85
C SER A 23 -15.04 13.44 19.02
N GLU A 24 -15.09 14.38 19.98
CA GLU A 24 -16.29 15.22 20.18
C GLU A 24 -16.63 16.07 18.95
N MET A 25 -15.59 16.57 18.27
CA MET A 25 -15.69 17.32 17.01
C MET A 25 -14.64 16.78 16.05
N ALA A 26 -15.05 16.43 14.84
CA ALA A 26 -14.11 15.95 13.81
C ALA A 26 -14.58 16.32 12.41
N CYS A 27 -13.64 16.54 11.50
CA CYS A 27 -13.92 16.77 10.08
C CYS A 27 -12.95 15.95 9.23
N TYR A 28 -13.49 15.35 8.15
CA TYR A 28 -12.71 14.59 7.19
C TYR A 28 -12.70 15.31 5.85
N LEU A 29 -11.50 15.67 5.40
CA LEU A 29 -11.27 16.36 4.14
C LEU A 29 -10.54 15.43 3.18
N PHE A 30 -11.17 15.09 2.07
CA PHE A 30 -10.55 14.30 1.01
C PHE A 30 -9.97 15.23 -0.07
N THR A 31 -8.72 14.99 -0.46
CA THR A 31 -8.05 15.78 -1.51
C THR A 31 -8.44 15.27 -2.89
N ILE A 32 -9.32 16.00 -3.57
CA ILE A 32 -9.71 15.74 -4.96
C ILE A 32 -8.80 16.54 -5.88
N LYS A 33 -8.30 15.91 -6.95
CA LYS A 33 -7.50 16.58 -7.99
C LYS A 33 -8.38 17.50 -8.84
N THR A 34 -8.51 18.75 -8.42
CA THR A 34 -9.32 19.79 -9.06
C THR A 34 -8.65 21.15 -8.91
N ALA A 35 -9.27 22.22 -9.42
CA ALA A 35 -8.78 23.58 -9.19
C ALA A 35 -8.80 23.93 -7.70
N GLU A 36 -7.79 24.65 -7.22
CA GLU A 36 -7.63 25.03 -5.81
C GLU A 36 -8.88 25.71 -5.24
N SER A 37 -9.49 26.66 -5.98
CA SER A 37 -10.69 27.35 -5.54
C SER A 37 -11.90 26.45 -5.38
N MET A 38 -12.02 25.40 -6.20
CA MET A 38 -13.08 24.40 -6.06
C MET A 38 -12.85 23.54 -4.81
N LEU A 39 -11.63 23.08 -4.59
CA LEU A 39 -11.29 22.30 -3.41
C LEU A 39 -11.51 23.10 -2.13
N ALA A 40 -11.06 24.35 -2.09
CA ALA A 40 -11.25 25.26 -0.97
C ALA A 40 -12.73 25.47 -0.65
N SER A 41 -13.56 25.68 -1.67
CA SER A 41 -15.00 25.84 -1.51
C SER A 41 -15.67 24.56 -0.95
N MET A 42 -15.33 23.40 -1.49
CA MET A 42 -15.84 22.10 -0.98
C MET A 42 -15.44 21.86 0.48
N TRP A 43 -14.19 22.14 0.81
CA TRP A 43 -13.70 21.99 2.17
C TRP A 43 -14.32 22.99 3.14
N GLN A 44 -14.60 24.23 2.70
CA GLN A 44 -15.33 25.22 3.48
C GLN A 44 -16.72 24.73 3.87
N GLU A 45 -17.44 24.06 2.95
CA GLU A 45 -18.75 23.45 3.23
C GLU A 45 -18.64 22.31 4.25
N CYS A 46 -17.67 21.41 4.11
CA CYS A 46 -17.42 20.33 5.08
C CYS A 46 -17.10 20.89 6.48
N LEU A 47 -16.22 21.88 6.57
CA LEU A 47 -15.83 22.50 7.83
C LEU A 47 -17.01 23.21 8.53
N PHE A 48 -17.90 23.82 7.75
CA PHE A 48 -19.14 24.40 8.30
C PHE A 48 -20.10 23.31 8.79
N SER A 49 -20.32 22.26 7.99
CA SER A 49 -21.22 21.16 8.35
C SER A 49 -20.76 20.40 9.60
N ASP A 50 -19.48 20.06 9.66
CA ASP A 50 -18.95 19.12 10.66
C ASP A 50 -18.47 19.81 11.94
N LEU A 51 -17.88 21.01 11.81
CA LEU A 51 -17.30 21.76 12.94
C LEU A 51 -18.08 23.03 13.30
N GLY A 52 -19.05 23.43 12.48
CA GLY A 52 -19.71 24.72 12.64
C GLY A 52 -18.80 25.93 12.35
N LEU A 53 -17.67 25.74 11.66
CA LEU A 53 -16.74 26.81 11.31
C LEU A 53 -17.36 27.73 10.25
N ARG A 54 -17.76 28.95 10.70
CA ARG A 54 -18.34 29.96 9.81
C ARG A 54 -17.27 30.88 9.27
N ILE A 55 -17.04 30.84 7.98
CA ILE A 55 -16.11 31.73 7.27
C ILE A 55 -16.95 32.74 6.51
N SER A 56 -16.66 34.05 6.69
CA SER A 56 -17.37 35.11 6.01
C SER A 56 -16.92 35.21 4.55
N GLY A 57 -17.85 34.92 3.64
CA GLY A 57 -17.58 34.93 2.20
C GLY A 57 -17.00 33.60 1.69
N ARG A 58 -16.68 33.61 0.40
CA ARG A 58 -16.07 32.46 -0.28
C ARG A 58 -14.55 32.54 -0.16
N VAL A 59 -13.94 31.39 0.16
CA VAL A 59 -12.48 31.23 0.16
C VAL A 59 -12.04 30.56 -1.14
N ASP A 60 -11.16 31.22 -1.89
CA ASP A 60 -10.73 30.76 -3.21
C ASP A 60 -9.35 30.08 -3.21
N ASN A 61 -8.69 29.99 -2.06
CA ASN A 61 -7.37 29.35 -1.94
C ASN A 61 -7.21 28.60 -0.61
N LEU A 62 -6.33 27.61 -0.61
CA LEU A 62 -6.10 26.75 0.57
C LEU A 62 -5.41 27.49 1.72
N LYS A 63 -4.53 28.44 1.43
CA LYS A 63 -3.83 29.23 2.46
C LYS A 63 -4.80 29.97 3.37
N ASP A 64 -5.75 30.70 2.79
CA ASP A 64 -6.72 31.48 3.55
C ASP A 64 -7.67 30.55 4.31
N LEU A 65 -8.09 29.44 3.69
CA LEU A 65 -8.89 28.42 4.35
C LEU A 65 -8.18 27.84 5.59
N PHE A 66 -6.90 27.46 5.45
CA PHE A 66 -6.12 26.93 6.57
C PHE A 66 -5.85 28.00 7.64
N ASN A 67 -5.70 29.27 7.28
CA ASN A 67 -5.61 30.33 8.28
C ASN A 67 -6.87 30.39 9.17
N GLU A 68 -8.07 30.30 8.56
CA GLU A 68 -9.34 30.25 9.32
C GLU A 68 -9.43 28.99 10.21
N ILE A 69 -9.00 27.81 9.69
CA ILE A 69 -8.92 26.57 10.48
C ILE A 69 -8.01 26.75 11.70
N PHE A 70 -6.82 27.33 11.51
CA PHE A 70 -5.89 27.57 12.60
C PHE A 70 -6.42 28.58 13.62
N VAL A 71 -7.04 29.67 13.16
CA VAL A 71 -7.68 30.63 14.07
C VAL A 71 -8.79 29.96 14.90
N PHE A 72 -9.64 29.17 14.26
CA PHE A 72 -10.67 28.39 14.94
C PHE A 72 -10.09 27.42 15.97
N SER A 73 -8.95 26.83 15.67
CA SER A 73 -8.27 25.88 16.55
C SER A 73 -7.70 26.47 17.84
N LEU A 74 -7.57 27.79 17.94
CA LEU A 74 -7.08 28.44 19.15
C LEU A 74 -8.08 28.33 20.33
N THR A 75 -9.36 28.26 20.01
CA THR A 75 -10.44 28.21 21.00
C THR A 75 -11.16 26.86 21.04
N ASN A 76 -11.16 26.12 19.94
CA ASN A 76 -11.90 24.87 19.79
C ASN A 76 -10.98 23.66 19.72
N HIS A 77 -11.34 22.57 20.40
CA HIS A 77 -10.66 21.29 20.32
C HIS A 77 -11.39 20.41 19.29
N PHE A 78 -10.68 19.93 18.25
CA PHE A 78 -11.24 19.07 17.23
C PHE A 78 -10.18 18.23 16.54
N THR A 79 -10.61 17.16 15.88
CA THR A 79 -9.78 16.32 15.02
C THR A 79 -10.04 16.67 13.55
N LEU A 80 -8.99 17.02 12.83
CA LEU A 80 -9.03 17.24 11.38
C LEU A 80 -8.24 16.15 10.68
N VAL A 81 -8.92 15.39 9.81
CA VAL A 81 -8.30 14.37 8.96
C VAL A 81 -8.23 14.89 7.53
N ILE A 82 -7.03 14.87 6.93
CA ILE A 82 -6.84 15.20 5.51
C ILE A 82 -6.31 13.96 4.81
N ASP A 83 -7.11 13.39 3.92
CA ASP A 83 -6.75 12.20 3.16
C ASP A 83 -6.19 12.55 1.77
N GLU A 84 -5.31 11.69 1.25
CA GLU A 84 -4.49 11.89 0.04
C GLU A 84 -3.71 13.23 0.08
N PHE A 85 -3.16 13.55 1.25
CA PHE A 85 -2.47 14.81 1.54
C PHE A 85 -1.35 15.16 0.54
N GLN A 86 -0.64 14.14 0.02
CA GLN A 86 0.42 14.33 -0.96
C GLN A 86 -0.07 14.94 -2.28
N ASP A 87 -1.35 14.83 -2.62
CA ASP A 87 -1.89 15.38 -3.87
C ASP A 87 -2.10 16.90 -3.80
N LEU A 88 -2.09 17.51 -2.61
CA LEU A 88 -2.15 18.97 -2.43
C LEU A 88 -1.02 19.70 -3.14
N GLN A 89 0.18 19.10 -3.20
CA GLN A 89 1.33 19.67 -3.91
C GLN A 89 1.07 19.82 -5.42
N LYS A 90 0.23 18.96 -6.01
CA LYS A 90 -0.14 19.04 -7.43
C LYS A 90 -1.20 20.10 -7.70
N ILE A 91 -1.97 20.48 -6.70
CA ILE A 91 -3.02 21.50 -6.78
C ILE A 91 -2.43 22.88 -6.59
N ASN A 92 -1.54 23.03 -5.61
CA ASN A 92 -0.81 24.27 -5.33
C ASN A 92 0.62 23.91 -4.88
N GLU A 93 1.61 24.17 -5.74
CA GLU A 93 3.02 23.83 -5.47
C GLU A 93 3.58 24.58 -4.25
N SER A 94 3.08 25.77 -3.94
CA SER A 94 3.51 26.59 -2.80
C SER A 94 2.83 26.22 -1.48
N PHE A 95 1.76 25.41 -1.52
CA PHE A 95 0.91 25.18 -0.37
C PHE A 95 1.65 24.63 0.87
N PHE A 96 2.61 23.72 0.69
CA PHE A 96 3.34 23.20 1.84
C PHE A 96 4.23 24.25 2.51
N SER A 97 4.77 25.20 1.76
CA SER A 97 5.49 26.35 2.33
C SER A 97 4.55 27.30 3.07
N GLU A 98 3.36 27.51 2.54
CA GLU A 98 2.32 28.33 3.17
C GLU A 98 1.81 27.66 4.46
N LEU A 99 1.54 26.36 4.42
CA LEU A 99 1.14 25.57 5.58
C LEU A 99 2.24 25.55 6.65
N GLN A 100 3.52 25.47 6.26
CA GLN A 100 4.64 25.61 7.17
C GLN A 100 4.57 26.90 7.97
N ASN A 101 4.37 28.03 7.28
CA ASN A 101 4.30 29.35 7.92
C ASN A 101 3.10 29.47 8.88
N LEU A 102 1.95 28.94 8.49
CA LEU A 102 0.76 28.89 9.36
C LEU A 102 1.00 27.98 10.57
N TRP A 103 1.53 26.79 10.36
CA TRP A 103 1.86 25.86 11.45
C TRP A 103 2.81 26.49 12.47
N ASP A 104 3.91 27.07 12.01
CA ASP A 104 4.91 27.68 12.89
C ASP A 104 4.35 28.87 13.69
N ARG A 105 3.36 29.60 13.13
CA ARG A 105 2.66 30.68 13.82
C ARG A 105 1.71 30.20 14.90
N TYR A 106 0.94 29.15 14.65
CA TYR A 106 -0.19 28.77 15.47
C TYR A 106 0.03 27.51 16.34
N LYS A 107 1.06 26.70 16.08
CA LYS A 107 1.29 25.39 16.73
C LYS A 107 1.24 25.40 18.25
N ASN A 108 1.71 26.47 18.89
CA ASN A 108 1.77 26.54 20.35
C ASN A 108 0.41 26.84 21.01
N GLY A 109 -0.54 27.41 20.28
CA GLY A 109 -1.88 27.72 20.78
C GLY A 109 -2.98 26.85 20.21
N SER A 110 -2.71 26.14 19.14
CA SER A 110 -3.69 25.30 18.44
C SER A 110 -4.07 24.09 19.29
N LYS A 111 -5.38 23.85 19.39
CA LYS A 111 -5.98 22.68 20.03
C LYS A 111 -6.41 21.60 19.01
N MET A 112 -6.05 21.79 17.74
CA MET A 112 -6.37 20.85 16.65
C MET A 112 -5.49 19.60 16.72
N ASN A 113 -6.11 18.43 16.67
CA ASN A 113 -5.44 17.19 16.33
C ASN A 113 -5.46 17.02 14.81
N LEU A 114 -4.33 17.33 14.13
CA LEU A 114 -4.22 17.21 12.68
C LEU A 114 -3.66 15.84 12.30
N ILE A 115 -4.44 15.05 11.58
CA ILE A 115 -4.07 13.76 11.01
C ILE A 115 -4.00 13.92 9.49
N VAL A 116 -2.86 13.61 8.89
CA VAL A 116 -2.69 13.61 7.45
C VAL A 116 -2.46 12.19 6.96
N SER A 117 -3.27 11.77 6.00
CA SER A 117 -3.23 10.43 5.43
C SER A 117 -2.71 10.46 3.99
N GLY A 118 -1.94 9.44 3.63
CA GLY A 118 -1.43 9.28 2.27
C GLY A 118 -1.20 7.83 1.88
N SER A 119 -1.49 7.52 0.62
CA SER A 119 -1.35 6.17 0.08
C SER A 119 0.03 5.88 -0.51
N ILE A 120 0.81 6.91 -0.85
CA ILE A 120 2.14 6.79 -1.44
C ILE A 120 3.19 7.05 -0.35
N LEU A 121 3.70 5.95 0.23
CA LEU A 121 4.65 5.99 1.35
C LEU A 121 5.87 6.89 1.06
N SER A 122 6.50 6.73 -0.11
CA SER A 122 7.69 7.50 -0.48
C SER A 122 7.44 9.01 -0.56
N MET A 123 6.27 9.42 -1.05
CA MET A 123 5.89 10.84 -1.11
C MET A 123 5.64 11.41 0.28
N MET A 124 4.92 10.69 1.14
CA MET A 124 4.65 11.15 2.51
C MET A 124 5.94 11.25 3.34
N VAL A 125 6.84 10.26 3.20
CA VAL A 125 8.16 10.30 3.83
C VAL A 125 8.96 11.49 3.30
N LYS A 126 8.98 11.73 1.99
CA LYS A 126 9.65 12.90 1.41
C LYS A 126 9.12 14.19 2.01
N ILE A 127 7.81 14.43 2.02
CA ILE A 127 7.17 15.66 2.50
C ILE A 127 7.56 15.98 3.97
N PHE A 128 7.65 14.96 4.83
CA PHE A 128 7.81 15.18 6.28
C PHE A 128 9.19 14.82 6.83
N GLU A 129 10.02 14.05 6.12
CA GLU A 129 11.30 13.53 6.60
C GLU A 129 12.51 13.97 5.75
N ASP A 130 12.30 14.54 4.55
CA ASP A 130 13.41 15.16 3.78
C ASP A 130 13.66 16.59 4.27
N SER A 131 14.91 16.86 4.68
CA SER A 131 15.32 18.17 5.21
C SER A 131 15.17 19.34 4.23
N LYS A 132 14.97 19.06 2.94
CA LYS A 132 14.75 20.06 1.90
C LYS A 132 13.28 20.47 1.76
N GLU A 133 12.37 19.71 2.34
CA GLU A 133 10.93 19.94 2.21
C GLU A 133 10.40 20.87 3.31
N PRO A 134 9.40 21.72 3.01
CA PRO A 134 8.89 22.71 3.96
C PRO A 134 8.34 22.12 5.26
N LEU A 135 7.72 20.94 5.20
CA LEU A 135 7.10 20.30 6.37
C LEU A 135 8.03 19.37 7.14
N PHE A 136 9.33 19.38 6.81
CA PHE A 136 10.33 18.59 7.53
C PHE A 136 10.26 18.78 9.05
N GLY A 137 10.24 17.67 9.80
CA GLY A 137 10.25 17.66 11.26
C GLY A 137 8.98 18.19 11.95
N ARG A 138 7.87 18.40 11.21
CA ARG A 138 6.60 18.89 11.79
C ARG A 138 5.62 17.78 12.18
N SER A 139 5.96 16.54 11.90
CA SER A 139 5.21 15.39 12.41
C SER A 139 5.60 15.08 13.86
N THR A 140 4.60 14.81 14.70
CA THR A 140 4.79 14.41 16.11
C THR A 140 4.56 12.92 16.33
N ALA A 141 3.82 12.27 15.42
CA ALA A 141 3.57 10.84 15.43
C ALA A 141 3.47 10.30 14.00
N LYS A 142 3.85 9.04 13.83
CA LYS A 142 3.80 8.32 12.55
C LYS A 142 3.21 6.94 12.78
N LEU A 143 2.08 6.68 12.15
CA LEU A 143 1.42 5.38 12.10
C LEU A 143 1.57 4.82 10.69
N VAL A 144 2.30 3.73 10.55
CA VAL A 144 2.47 3.01 9.29
C VAL A 144 1.61 1.77 9.34
N LEU A 145 0.52 1.77 8.57
CA LEU A 145 -0.33 0.59 8.43
C LEU A 145 0.33 -0.41 7.49
N THR A 146 0.44 -1.62 7.97
CA THR A 146 0.94 -2.79 7.22
C THR A 146 -0.18 -3.82 7.06
N PRO A 147 -0.08 -4.75 6.09
CA PRO A 147 -0.98 -5.89 6.01
C PRO A 147 -1.03 -6.65 7.35
N PHE A 148 -2.14 -7.30 7.61
CA PHE A 148 -2.26 -8.17 8.77
C PHE A 148 -1.24 -9.29 8.72
N PRO A 149 -0.59 -9.59 9.85
CA PRO A 149 0.39 -10.65 9.94
C PRO A 149 -0.28 -12.04 9.87
N PRO A 150 0.49 -13.11 9.58
CA PRO A 150 -0.03 -14.47 9.47
C PRO A 150 -0.90 -14.93 10.65
N SER A 151 -0.54 -14.58 11.88
CA SER A 151 -1.32 -14.93 13.08
C SER A 151 -2.72 -14.32 13.04
N THR A 152 -2.83 -13.03 12.73
CA THR A 152 -4.12 -12.32 12.63
C THR A 152 -4.97 -12.84 11.46
N ILE A 153 -4.37 -13.17 10.31
CA ILE A 153 -5.09 -13.78 9.18
C ILE A 153 -5.68 -15.13 9.60
N LYS A 154 -4.91 -15.92 10.35
CA LYS A 154 -5.35 -17.19 10.89
C LYS A 154 -6.53 -17.04 11.86
N GLU A 155 -6.47 -16.07 12.78
CA GLU A 155 -7.56 -15.76 13.71
C GLU A 155 -8.82 -15.36 12.94
N ILE A 156 -8.71 -14.41 12.00
CA ILE A 156 -9.83 -13.97 11.17
C ILE A 156 -10.46 -15.16 10.43
N LEU A 157 -9.66 -16.00 9.75
CA LEU A 157 -10.19 -17.15 9.03
C LEU A 157 -10.90 -18.14 9.98
N SER A 158 -10.34 -18.36 11.17
CA SER A 158 -10.93 -19.22 12.20
C SER A 158 -12.29 -18.72 12.69
N ASP A 159 -12.48 -17.40 12.76
CA ASP A 159 -13.77 -16.79 13.15
C ASP A 159 -14.87 -17.02 12.10
N TYR A 160 -14.51 -17.03 10.80
CA TYR A 160 -15.45 -17.30 9.71
C TYR A 160 -15.65 -18.79 9.43
N ASN A 161 -14.61 -19.59 9.54
CA ASN A 161 -14.61 -21.04 9.29
C ASN A 161 -13.69 -21.76 10.28
N PRO A 162 -14.22 -22.21 11.44
CA PRO A 162 -13.40 -22.91 12.45
C PRO A 162 -12.73 -24.21 11.95
N ASP A 163 -13.32 -24.84 10.93
CA ASP A 163 -12.86 -26.10 10.36
C ASP A 163 -11.96 -25.92 9.12
N TYR A 164 -11.38 -24.70 8.91
CA TYR A 164 -10.51 -24.42 7.76
C TYR A 164 -9.30 -25.36 7.72
N SER A 165 -8.85 -25.69 6.51
CA SER A 165 -7.61 -26.42 6.27
C SER A 165 -6.39 -25.50 6.16
N ASN A 166 -5.19 -26.05 6.29
CA ASN A 166 -3.95 -25.31 6.02
C ASN A 166 -3.89 -24.80 4.56
N GLU A 167 -4.51 -25.49 3.64
CA GLU A 167 -4.58 -25.09 2.24
C GLU A 167 -5.50 -23.88 2.05
N ASP A 168 -6.61 -23.81 2.78
CA ASP A 168 -7.49 -22.64 2.80
C ASP A 168 -6.76 -21.40 3.33
N LEU A 169 -6.03 -21.56 4.44
CA LEU A 169 -5.22 -20.48 5.02
C LEU A 169 -4.14 -20.00 4.04
N LEU A 170 -3.44 -20.93 3.37
CA LEU A 170 -2.42 -20.58 2.38
C LEU A 170 -3.03 -19.87 1.16
N CYS A 171 -4.19 -20.32 0.69
CA CYS A 171 -4.92 -19.68 -0.40
C CYS A 171 -5.37 -18.27 -0.02
N LEU A 172 -5.94 -18.09 1.17
CA LEU A 172 -6.32 -16.76 1.68
C LEU A 172 -5.11 -15.83 1.74
N TYR A 173 -3.99 -16.29 2.27
CA TYR A 173 -2.76 -15.50 2.30
C TYR A 173 -2.23 -15.20 0.89
N MET A 174 -2.26 -16.16 -0.02
CA MET A 174 -1.83 -16.03 -1.42
C MET A 174 -2.60 -14.93 -2.16
N LEU A 175 -3.91 -14.86 -1.97
CA LEU A 175 -4.76 -13.89 -2.66
C LEU A 175 -4.69 -12.51 -2.00
N THR A 176 -4.62 -12.45 -0.68
CA THR A 176 -4.82 -11.21 0.07
C THR A 176 -3.53 -10.61 0.63
N GLY A 177 -2.52 -11.43 0.95
CA GLY A 177 -1.30 -11.01 1.66
C GLY A 177 -1.59 -10.29 2.98
N GLY A 178 -2.77 -10.50 3.57
CA GLY A 178 -3.20 -9.83 4.79
C GLY A 178 -3.76 -8.42 4.57
N VAL A 179 -3.99 -8.00 3.34
CA VAL A 179 -4.62 -6.70 3.05
C VAL A 179 -6.09 -6.75 3.45
N PRO A 180 -6.58 -5.90 4.40
CA PRO A 180 -7.92 -5.98 4.96
C PRO A 180 -9.03 -5.97 3.91
N ARG A 181 -8.93 -5.14 2.89
CA ARG A 181 -9.93 -5.05 1.82
C ARG A 181 -10.16 -6.37 1.10
N TYR A 182 -9.08 -7.12 0.81
CA TYR A 182 -9.19 -8.39 0.10
C TYR A 182 -9.65 -9.51 1.00
N LEU A 183 -9.31 -9.46 2.29
CA LEU A 183 -9.86 -10.37 3.31
C LEU A 183 -11.38 -10.21 3.40
N SER A 184 -11.88 -8.98 3.58
CA SER A 184 -13.32 -8.70 3.58
C SER A 184 -14.01 -9.15 2.29
N LEU A 185 -13.42 -8.88 1.12
CA LEU A 185 -14.02 -9.29 -0.17
C LEU A 185 -14.26 -10.80 -0.26
N LEU A 186 -13.35 -11.61 0.26
CA LEU A 186 -13.50 -13.06 0.25
C LEU A 186 -14.39 -13.54 1.39
N LEU A 187 -14.10 -13.17 2.61
CA LEU A 187 -14.74 -13.73 3.79
C LEU A 187 -16.16 -13.21 4.00
N ASP A 188 -16.41 -11.92 3.87
CA ASP A 188 -17.77 -11.35 3.91
C ASP A 188 -18.60 -11.80 2.69
N GLY A 189 -17.92 -12.15 1.58
CA GLY A 189 -18.52 -12.77 0.40
C GLY A 189 -18.84 -14.25 0.54
N GLY A 190 -18.51 -14.90 1.66
CA GLY A 190 -18.81 -16.31 1.93
C GLY A 190 -17.83 -17.30 1.30
N ALA A 191 -16.62 -16.86 0.92
CA ALA A 191 -15.59 -17.73 0.35
C ALA A 191 -14.57 -18.11 1.44
N TYR A 192 -14.68 -19.31 1.99
CA TYR A 192 -13.90 -19.78 3.13
C TYR A 192 -12.93 -20.92 2.79
N THR A 193 -13.17 -21.62 1.72
CA THR A 193 -12.31 -22.71 1.23
C THR A 193 -11.49 -22.26 0.04
N LYS A 194 -10.38 -22.94 -0.26
CA LYS A 194 -9.53 -22.67 -1.41
C LYS A 194 -10.34 -22.53 -2.72
N ASP A 195 -11.22 -23.50 -2.98
CA ASP A 195 -11.98 -23.55 -4.23
C ASP A 195 -12.96 -22.36 -4.33
N GLU A 196 -13.62 -22.00 -3.23
CA GLU A 196 -14.51 -20.83 -3.15
C GLU A 196 -13.73 -19.52 -3.34
N MET A 197 -12.57 -19.39 -2.69
CA MET A 197 -11.71 -18.19 -2.81
C MET A 197 -11.18 -18.02 -4.24
N ILE A 198 -10.67 -19.07 -4.87
CA ILE A 198 -10.22 -19.03 -6.26
C ILE A 198 -11.40 -18.72 -7.20
N LYS A 199 -12.55 -19.32 -6.94
CA LYS A 199 -13.78 -19.02 -7.66
C LYS A 199 -14.14 -17.54 -7.54
N ALA A 200 -14.24 -17.00 -6.33
CA ALA A 200 -14.57 -15.60 -6.08
C ALA A 200 -13.54 -14.62 -6.71
N ALA A 201 -12.26 -14.97 -6.69
CA ALA A 201 -11.21 -14.15 -7.31
C ALA A 201 -11.25 -14.14 -8.84
N THR A 202 -11.85 -15.17 -9.47
CA THR A 202 -11.90 -15.33 -10.94
C THR A 202 -13.31 -15.21 -11.53
N GLU A 203 -14.30 -14.78 -10.77
CA GLU A 203 -15.68 -14.55 -11.26
C GLU A 203 -15.82 -13.20 -11.98
N PRO A 204 -16.85 -13.01 -12.82
CA PRO A 204 -17.18 -11.74 -13.43
C PRO A 204 -17.24 -10.62 -12.39
N TYR A 205 -16.71 -9.44 -12.74
CA TYR A 205 -16.71 -8.25 -11.90
C TYR A 205 -15.94 -8.38 -10.56
N SER A 206 -15.20 -9.47 -10.36
CA SER A 206 -14.36 -9.61 -9.18
C SER A 206 -13.32 -8.48 -9.12
N PRO A 207 -13.16 -7.77 -7.99
CA PRO A 207 -12.11 -6.76 -7.84
C PRO A 207 -10.69 -7.31 -8.06
N PHE A 208 -10.47 -8.61 -7.87
CA PHE A 208 -9.19 -9.25 -8.16
C PHE A 208 -8.79 -9.20 -9.64
N LEU A 209 -9.75 -9.01 -10.54
CA LEU A 209 -9.50 -8.89 -11.99
C LEU A 209 -9.00 -7.51 -12.42
N SER A 210 -9.26 -6.45 -11.63
CA SER A 210 -8.99 -5.06 -12.05
C SER A 210 -8.24 -4.21 -11.03
N ASP A 211 -8.44 -4.40 -9.72
CA ASP A 211 -7.93 -3.50 -8.67
C ASP A 211 -6.42 -3.23 -8.77
N ALA A 212 -5.60 -4.26 -9.01
CA ALA A 212 -4.16 -4.10 -9.14
C ALA A 212 -3.79 -3.19 -10.33
N LYS A 213 -4.47 -3.35 -11.47
CA LYS A 213 -4.31 -2.49 -12.64
C LYS A 213 -4.70 -1.04 -12.33
N ASP A 214 -5.88 -0.84 -11.75
CA ASP A 214 -6.43 0.49 -11.49
C ASP A 214 -5.55 1.30 -10.52
N ILE A 215 -5.06 0.64 -9.47
CA ILE A 215 -4.11 1.23 -8.52
C ILE A 215 -2.84 1.67 -9.24
N LEU A 216 -2.21 0.77 -10.00
CA LEU A 216 -0.94 1.03 -10.65
C LEU A 216 -1.05 2.06 -11.77
N VAL A 217 -2.10 2.02 -12.60
CA VAL A 217 -2.34 3.03 -13.66
C VAL A 217 -2.51 4.42 -13.05
N SER A 218 -3.24 4.52 -11.93
CA SER A 218 -3.42 5.81 -11.23
C SER A 218 -2.13 6.39 -10.65
N GLU A 219 -1.15 5.55 -10.31
CA GLU A 219 0.14 5.93 -9.74
C GLU A 219 1.22 6.14 -10.80
N MET A 220 1.29 5.27 -11.82
CA MET A 220 2.33 5.27 -12.86
C MET A 220 2.04 6.19 -14.05
N GLY A 221 0.78 6.58 -14.23
CA GLY A 221 0.38 7.46 -15.32
C GLY A 221 0.49 6.81 -16.71
N LYS A 222 0.85 7.60 -17.74
CA LYS A 222 0.81 7.19 -19.15
C LYS A 222 1.81 6.08 -19.53
N ASP A 223 2.91 5.96 -18.79
CA ASP A 223 4.00 5.01 -19.10
C ASP A 223 3.80 3.64 -18.44
N TYR A 224 2.60 3.32 -17.95
CA TYR A 224 2.33 2.10 -17.19
C TYR A 224 2.67 0.81 -17.95
N SER A 225 2.63 0.79 -19.29
CA SER A 225 2.82 -0.42 -20.09
C SER A 225 4.18 -1.09 -19.88
N ILE A 226 5.26 -0.32 -19.77
CA ILE A 226 6.60 -0.86 -19.52
C ILE A 226 6.72 -1.42 -18.10
N TYR A 227 6.13 -0.75 -17.12
CA TYR A 227 6.10 -1.24 -15.74
C TYR A 227 5.31 -2.55 -15.63
N PHE A 228 4.20 -2.67 -16.34
CA PHE A 228 3.38 -3.89 -16.39
C PHE A 228 4.14 -5.05 -17.01
N SER A 229 4.88 -4.80 -18.10
CA SER A 229 5.75 -5.83 -18.71
C SER A 229 6.81 -6.32 -17.72
N ILE A 230 7.47 -5.41 -16.97
CA ILE A 230 8.47 -5.77 -15.96
C ILE A 230 7.81 -6.59 -14.84
N LEU A 231 6.67 -6.14 -14.31
CA LEU A 231 5.97 -6.83 -13.23
C LEU A 231 5.47 -8.22 -13.66
N SER A 232 4.99 -8.36 -14.89
CA SER A 232 4.58 -9.65 -15.44
C SER A 232 5.76 -10.62 -15.54
N LEU A 233 6.92 -10.16 -16.02
CA LEU A 233 8.14 -10.97 -16.07
C LEU A 233 8.61 -11.38 -14.68
N ILE A 234 8.59 -10.48 -13.68
CA ILE A 234 8.95 -10.83 -12.31
C ILE A 234 7.98 -11.86 -11.73
N ALA A 235 6.68 -11.74 -12.01
CA ALA A 235 5.67 -12.70 -11.56
C ALA A 235 5.84 -14.09 -12.23
N ASP A 236 6.39 -14.11 -13.44
CA ASP A 236 6.68 -15.34 -14.21
C ASP A 236 8.07 -15.94 -13.88
N GLY A 237 8.88 -15.29 -13.03
CA GLY A 237 10.13 -15.82 -12.54
C GLY A 237 11.42 -15.18 -13.11
N TYR A 238 11.33 -14.20 -14.00
CA TYR A 238 12.47 -13.40 -14.46
C TYR A 238 12.81 -12.36 -13.40
N THR A 239 13.72 -12.69 -12.51
CA THR A 239 13.93 -11.91 -11.27
C THR A 239 15.18 -11.03 -11.28
N THR A 240 16.06 -11.17 -12.28
CA THR A 240 17.25 -10.33 -12.44
C THR A 240 17.04 -9.26 -13.52
N GLN A 241 17.73 -8.11 -13.40
CA GLN A 241 17.63 -7.06 -14.41
C GLN A 241 18.07 -7.56 -15.80
N SER A 242 19.12 -8.37 -15.87
CA SER A 242 19.64 -8.88 -17.15
C SER A 242 18.66 -9.79 -17.88
N GLU A 243 17.92 -10.64 -17.16
CA GLU A 243 16.85 -11.46 -17.71
C GLU A 243 15.71 -10.59 -18.28
N ILE A 244 15.28 -9.61 -17.48
CA ILE A 244 14.22 -8.67 -17.86
C ILE A 244 14.63 -7.85 -19.08
N ASP A 245 15.84 -7.29 -19.09
CA ASP A 245 16.39 -6.51 -20.20
C ASP A 245 16.44 -7.35 -21.49
N SER A 246 16.84 -8.62 -21.37
CA SER A 246 16.92 -9.54 -22.50
C SER A 246 15.56 -9.80 -23.16
N VAL A 247 14.50 -9.95 -22.37
CA VAL A 247 13.15 -10.19 -22.91
C VAL A 247 12.52 -8.90 -23.46
N ILE A 248 12.71 -7.76 -22.77
CA ILE A 248 12.14 -6.48 -23.19
C ILE A 248 12.91 -5.85 -24.37
N GLY A 249 14.19 -6.23 -24.56
CA GLY A 249 15.02 -5.71 -25.62
C GLY A 249 15.59 -4.32 -25.37
N LYS A 250 15.55 -3.81 -24.13
CA LYS A 250 16.13 -2.53 -23.72
C LYS A 250 16.51 -2.51 -22.25
N ASN A 251 17.37 -1.56 -21.84
CA ASN A 251 17.71 -1.36 -20.43
C ASN A 251 16.50 -0.89 -19.60
N THR A 252 16.16 -1.64 -18.57
CA THR A 252 15.00 -1.39 -17.70
C THR A 252 15.41 -0.83 -16.31
N GLY A 253 16.70 -0.59 -16.06
CA GLY A 253 17.21 -0.19 -14.74
C GLY A 253 16.48 0.99 -14.11
N ALA A 254 16.26 2.08 -14.86
CA ALA A 254 15.54 3.25 -14.36
C ALA A 254 14.06 2.97 -14.01
N TYR A 255 13.41 2.05 -14.73
CA TYR A 255 12.03 1.64 -14.43
C TYR A 255 11.97 0.75 -13.18
N ILE A 256 12.91 -0.18 -13.04
CA ILE A 256 13.06 -1.04 -11.86
C ILE A 256 13.32 -0.18 -10.61
N GLU A 257 14.22 0.80 -10.71
CA GLU A 257 14.51 1.74 -9.62
C GLU A 257 13.26 2.51 -9.18
N LYS A 258 12.43 2.97 -10.13
CA LYS A 258 11.15 3.62 -9.79
C LYS A 258 10.14 2.66 -9.16
N LEU A 259 10.06 1.41 -9.65
CA LEU A 259 9.20 0.39 -9.06
C LEU A 259 9.58 0.08 -7.60
N GLU A 260 10.89 0.08 -7.29
CA GLU A 260 11.39 -0.14 -5.93
C GLU A 260 11.21 1.10 -5.05
N ASN A 261 11.72 2.27 -5.48
CA ASN A 261 11.94 3.42 -4.59
C ASN A 261 10.79 4.43 -4.59
N ILE A 262 10.02 4.51 -5.69
CA ILE A 262 8.91 5.46 -5.81
C ILE A 262 7.58 4.76 -5.59
N PHE A 263 7.30 3.71 -6.38
CA PHE A 263 6.02 3.00 -6.29
C PHE A 263 6.01 1.95 -5.17
N CYS A 264 7.18 1.53 -4.68
CA CYS A 264 7.33 0.52 -3.64
C CYS A 264 6.54 -0.78 -3.93
N VAL A 265 6.53 -1.21 -5.20
CA VAL A 265 5.79 -2.40 -5.67
C VAL A 265 6.66 -3.64 -5.65
N ILE A 266 7.95 -3.47 -5.89
CA ILE A 266 8.94 -4.53 -5.85
C ILE A 266 9.98 -4.28 -4.76
N ARG A 267 10.64 -5.35 -4.36
CA ARG A 267 11.75 -5.30 -3.41
C ARG A 267 12.90 -6.15 -3.92
N LYS A 268 14.10 -5.61 -3.74
CA LYS A 268 15.35 -6.32 -3.99
C LYS A 268 15.61 -7.34 -2.88
N ASN A 269 15.67 -8.63 -3.22
CA ASN A 269 16.07 -9.70 -2.34
C ASN A 269 17.56 -10.06 -2.62
N LYS A 270 18.38 -10.11 -1.59
CA LYS A 270 19.81 -10.46 -1.69
C LYS A 270 20.09 -11.65 -0.78
N PRO A 271 21.00 -12.56 -1.16
CA PRO A 271 21.38 -13.64 -0.27
C PRO A 271 22.05 -13.08 0.98
N LEU A 272 21.73 -13.69 2.13
CA LEU A 272 22.43 -13.38 3.39
C LEU A 272 23.94 -13.49 3.20
N PHE A 273 24.68 -12.68 3.94
CA PHE A 273 26.16 -12.57 3.88
C PHE A 273 26.72 -12.04 2.55
N SER A 274 25.88 -11.59 1.62
CA SER A 274 26.36 -10.93 0.40
C SER A 274 26.76 -9.49 0.68
N SER A 275 27.74 -8.97 -0.09
CA SER A 275 28.11 -7.55 -0.04
C SER A 275 26.94 -6.65 -0.47
N LYS A 276 26.94 -5.37 -0.04
CA LYS A 276 25.96 -4.38 -0.46
C LYS A 276 25.89 -4.21 -1.99
N GLU A 277 27.02 -4.41 -2.67
CA GLU A 277 27.17 -4.27 -4.12
C GLU A 277 26.92 -5.56 -4.91
N SER A 278 26.48 -6.63 -4.23
CA SER A 278 26.25 -7.92 -4.86
C SER A 278 25.26 -7.80 -6.03
N ARG A 279 25.69 -8.29 -7.21
CA ARG A 279 24.84 -8.42 -8.40
C ARG A 279 23.88 -9.62 -8.34
N ARG A 280 23.97 -10.45 -7.29
CA ARG A 280 23.12 -11.64 -7.06
C ARG A 280 21.78 -11.31 -6.43
N ALA A 281 21.17 -10.25 -6.86
CA ALA A 281 19.89 -9.80 -6.31
C ALA A 281 18.76 -10.19 -7.22
N HIS A 282 17.69 -10.69 -6.62
CA HIS A 282 16.43 -11.01 -7.27
C HIS A 282 15.36 -9.99 -6.90
N TRP A 283 14.55 -9.60 -7.86
CA TRP A 283 13.41 -8.74 -7.62
C TRP A 283 12.17 -9.58 -7.28
N LYS A 284 11.43 -9.18 -6.26
CA LYS A 284 10.16 -9.83 -5.87
C LYS A 284 9.06 -8.77 -5.79
N ILE A 285 7.87 -9.08 -6.29
CA ILE A 285 6.67 -8.25 -6.07
C ILE A 285 6.29 -8.39 -4.59
N ILE A 286 6.02 -7.26 -3.93
CA ILE A 286 5.76 -7.22 -2.48
C ILE A 286 4.31 -7.61 -2.18
N ASP A 287 3.37 -7.10 -2.99
CA ASP A 287 1.93 -7.24 -2.78
C ASP A 287 1.43 -8.56 -3.37
N ALA A 288 0.76 -9.37 -2.56
CA ALA A 288 0.28 -10.69 -2.96
C ALA A 288 -0.80 -10.60 -4.05
N ASN A 289 -1.74 -9.65 -3.94
CA ASN A 289 -2.76 -9.45 -4.96
C ASN A 289 -2.15 -9.02 -6.30
N MET A 290 -1.15 -8.11 -6.29
CA MET A 290 -0.42 -7.73 -7.51
C MET A 290 0.34 -8.92 -8.10
N LYS A 291 0.97 -9.75 -7.25
CA LYS A 291 1.67 -10.97 -7.70
C LYS A 291 0.69 -11.93 -8.39
N PHE A 292 -0.50 -12.16 -7.79
CA PHE A 292 -1.57 -12.96 -8.38
C PHE A 292 -2.06 -12.36 -9.70
N TYR A 293 -2.32 -11.04 -9.73
CA TYR A 293 -2.77 -10.33 -10.92
C TYR A 293 -1.79 -10.49 -12.09
N PHE A 294 -0.51 -10.20 -11.88
CA PHE A 294 0.49 -10.29 -12.96
C PHE A 294 0.82 -11.72 -13.38
N ARG A 295 0.61 -12.70 -12.51
CA ARG A 295 0.83 -14.10 -12.86
C ARG A 295 -0.34 -14.73 -13.62
N PHE A 296 -1.57 -14.40 -13.24
CA PHE A 296 -2.74 -15.10 -13.74
C PHE A 296 -3.72 -14.23 -14.54
N ILE A 297 -3.90 -12.99 -14.15
CA ILE A 297 -4.93 -12.11 -14.71
C ILE A 297 -4.39 -11.35 -15.92
N TYR A 298 -3.28 -10.65 -15.75
CA TYR A 298 -2.71 -9.82 -16.81
C TYR A 298 -2.36 -10.59 -18.09
N PRO A 299 -1.71 -11.77 -18.04
CA PRO A 299 -1.43 -12.54 -19.25
C PRO A 299 -2.66 -13.14 -19.94
N ASN A 300 -3.78 -13.25 -19.23
CA ASN A 300 -5.01 -13.88 -19.69
C ASN A 300 -6.17 -12.89 -19.90
N GLN A 301 -5.88 -11.60 -20.17
CA GLN A 301 -6.91 -10.58 -20.40
C GLN A 301 -7.90 -10.96 -21.51
N ASN A 302 -7.44 -11.65 -22.55
CA ASN A 302 -8.29 -12.16 -23.64
C ASN A 302 -9.37 -13.13 -23.13
N LEU A 303 -9.08 -13.95 -22.12
CA LEU A 303 -10.09 -14.85 -21.52
C LEU A 303 -11.16 -14.06 -20.77
N ILE A 304 -10.76 -12.95 -20.11
CA ILE A 304 -11.68 -12.08 -19.38
C ILE A 304 -12.59 -11.34 -20.37
N GLU A 305 -12.04 -10.78 -21.45
CA GLU A 305 -12.81 -10.11 -22.50
C GLU A 305 -13.80 -11.04 -23.22
N LEU A 306 -13.45 -12.32 -23.34
CA LEU A 306 -14.32 -13.36 -23.92
C LEU A 306 -15.20 -14.06 -22.86
N GLU A 307 -15.25 -13.56 -21.63
CA GLU A 307 -16.02 -14.11 -20.50
C GLU A 307 -15.71 -15.59 -20.19
N GLN A 308 -14.50 -16.06 -20.53
CA GLN A 308 -14.07 -17.45 -20.32
C GLN A 308 -13.51 -17.66 -18.89
N PHE A 309 -14.25 -17.26 -17.89
CA PHE A 309 -13.83 -17.31 -16.48
C PHE A 309 -13.56 -18.73 -15.97
N TYR A 310 -14.27 -19.73 -16.50
CA TYR A 310 -13.98 -21.13 -16.17
C TYR A 310 -12.59 -21.56 -16.66
N THR A 311 -12.20 -21.15 -17.86
CA THR A 311 -10.86 -21.45 -18.41
C THR A 311 -9.78 -20.74 -17.57
N LEU A 312 -10.00 -19.48 -17.20
CA LEU A 312 -9.11 -18.73 -16.32
C LEU A 312 -8.91 -19.44 -14.97
N ARG A 313 -10.00 -19.89 -14.36
CA ARG A 313 -9.98 -20.66 -13.10
C ARG A 313 -9.18 -21.94 -13.21
N ASN A 314 -9.33 -22.67 -14.31
CA ASN A 314 -8.57 -23.90 -14.56
C ASN A 314 -7.06 -23.64 -14.69
N ILE A 315 -6.66 -22.49 -15.28
CA ILE A 315 -5.25 -22.07 -15.32
C ILE A 315 -4.73 -21.79 -13.91
N VAL A 316 -5.48 -21.09 -13.08
CA VAL A 316 -5.10 -20.82 -11.68
C VAL A 316 -4.94 -22.14 -10.92
N ASN A 317 -5.91 -23.04 -11.00
CA ASN A 317 -5.88 -24.34 -10.31
C ASN A 317 -4.72 -25.22 -10.80
N ARG A 318 -4.44 -25.25 -12.11
CA ARG A 318 -3.32 -26.03 -12.66
C ARG A 318 -1.96 -25.57 -12.12
N ASP A 319 -1.75 -24.27 -12.00
CA ASP A 319 -0.46 -23.69 -11.62
C ASP A 319 -0.40 -23.37 -10.13
N TYR A 320 -1.45 -23.69 -9.36
CA TYR A 320 -1.62 -23.31 -7.94
C TYR A 320 -0.45 -23.78 -7.08
N ASP A 321 -0.08 -25.07 -7.14
CA ASP A 321 0.97 -25.63 -6.28
C ASP A 321 2.32 -24.97 -6.52
N THR A 322 2.67 -24.75 -7.79
CA THR A 322 3.93 -24.07 -8.14
C THR A 322 3.95 -22.62 -7.65
N PHE A 323 2.82 -21.93 -7.78
CA PHE A 323 2.71 -20.52 -7.37
C PHE A 323 2.69 -20.38 -5.84
N THR A 324 1.98 -21.25 -5.14
CA THR A 324 1.85 -21.21 -3.68
C THR A 324 3.12 -21.67 -2.97
N GLY A 325 3.97 -22.49 -3.59
CA GLY A 325 5.29 -22.85 -3.01
C GLY A 325 6.09 -21.60 -2.62
N LYS A 326 6.24 -20.62 -3.53
CA LYS A 326 6.90 -19.34 -3.24
C LYS A 326 6.13 -18.46 -2.24
N THR A 327 4.82 -18.61 -2.16
CA THR A 327 3.98 -17.91 -1.18
C THR A 327 4.19 -18.49 0.21
N LEU A 328 4.33 -19.82 0.32
CA LEU A 328 4.60 -20.51 1.57
C LEU A 328 5.93 -20.07 2.20
N GLU A 329 7.00 -19.92 1.39
CA GLU A 329 8.26 -19.32 1.87
C GLU A 329 8.02 -17.94 2.50
N THR A 330 7.28 -17.07 1.82
CA THR A 330 6.96 -15.72 2.31
C THR A 330 6.13 -15.78 3.59
N TYR A 331 5.14 -16.67 3.65
CA TYR A 331 4.30 -16.86 4.82
C TYR A 331 5.14 -17.27 6.05
N PHE A 332 6.06 -18.23 5.90
CA PHE A 332 6.92 -18.64 7.01
C PHE A 332 7.93 -17.57 7.43
N VAL A 333 8.46 -16.80 6.49
CA VAL A 333 9.33 -15.64 6.81
C VAL A 333 8.57 -14.61 7.65
N GLU A 334 7.33 -14.28 7.27
CA GLU A 334 6.53 -13.31 8.05
C GLU A 334 6.14 -13.91 9.42
N LEU A 335 5.80 -15.19 9.50
CA LEU A 335 5.52 -15.88 10.77
C LEU A 335 6.73 -15.87 11.71
N LEU A 336 7.93 -16.10 11.18
CA LEU A 336 9.17 -16.03 11.96
C LEU A 336 9.47 -14.60 12.41
N LYS A 337 9.19 -13.58 11.59
CA LYS A 337 9.31 -12.19 12.01
C LYS A 337 8.39 -11.84 13.17
N GLU A 338 7.14 -12.31 13.15
CA GLU A 338 6.22 -12.13 14.26
C GLU A 338 6.73 -12.78 15.55
N LYS A 339 7.26 -14.00 15.44
CA LYS A 339 7.83 -14.70 16.58
C LYS A 339 9.01 -13.96 17.19
N GLY A 340 9.79 -13.26 16.35
CA GLY A 340 11.00 -12.56 16.77
C GLY A 340 12.10 -13.51 17.29
N GLY A 341 13.12 -12.95 17.97
CA GLY A 341 14.21 -13.71 18.57
C GLY A 341 15.34 -14.03 17.60
N PHE A 342 15.35 -13.46 16.40
CA PHE A 342 16.41 -13.67 15.42
C PHE A 342 17.17 -12.36 15.15
N SER A 343 18.48 -12.44 15.13
CA SER A 343 19.36 -11.31 14.78
C SER A 343 19.38 -11.06 13.27
N MET A 344 19.24 -12.14 12.46
CA MET A 344 19.11 -12.06 11.00
C MET A 344 18.11 -13.10 10.50
N LEU A 345 17.34 -12.73 9.48
CA LEU A 345 16.38 -13.59 8.79
C LEU A 345 16.40 -13.28 7.29
N GLY A 346 16.52 -14.28 6.45
CA GLY A 346 16.52 -14.14 4.99
C GLY A 346 16.75 -15.43 4.26
N SER A 347 17.06 -15.38 2.98
CA SER A 347 17.41 -16.54 2.15
C SER A 347 18.89 -16.52 1.81
N TRP A 348 19.44 -17.66 1.42
CA TRP A 348 20.82 -17.78 0.97
C TRP A 348 20.89 -18.59 -0.32
N TRP A 349 21.71 -18.16 -1.27
CA TRP A 349 22.06 -18.89 -2.48
C TRP A 349 23.50 -18.61 -2.89
N ASP A 350 24.09 -19.58 -3.58
CA ASP A 350 25.48 -19.50 -4.04
C ASP A 350 25.64 -18.57 -5.24
N SER A 351 26.88 -18.34 -5.67
CA SER A 351 27.19 -17.44 -6.78
C SER A 351 26.73 -17.96 -8.15
N LYS A 352 26.44 -19.25 -8.27
CA LYS A 352 25.99 -19.91 -9.50
C LYS A 352 24.49 -20.16 -9.51
N GLY A 353 23.79 -19.92 -8.39
CA GLY A 353 22.37 -20.24 -8.23
C GLY A 353 22.06 -21.75 -8.23
N GLN A 354 23.07 -22.59 -7.93
CA GLN A 354 22.90 -24.06 -7.93
C GLN A 354 22.43 -24.60 -6.58
N ASN A 355 22.72 -23.85 -5.51
CA ASN A 355 22.33 -24.20 -4.15
C ASN A 355 21.58 -23.00 -3.55
N GLU A 356 20.40 -23.26 -2.98
CA GLU A 356 19.56 -22.27 -2.33
C GLU A 356 19.03 -22.81 -0.99
N ILE A 357 18.92 -21.94 -0.02
CA ILE A 357 18.21 -22.17 1.24
C ILE A 357 17.18 -21.06 1.38
N ASP A 358 15.91 -21.42 1.34
CA ASP A 358 14.79 -20.48 1.27
C ASP A 358 14.69 -19.63 2.54
N ILE A 359 14.95 -20.21 3.70
CA ILE A 359 14.86 -19.54 4.99
C ILE A 359 16.07 -19.86 5.85
N VAL A 360 16.81 -18.82 6.18
CA VAL A 360 17.94 -18.87 7.13
C VAL A 360 17.65 -17.89 8.25
N SER A 361 17.65 -18.36 9.48
CA SER A 361 17.57 -17.53 10.68
C SER A 361 18.82 -17.68 11.52
N ILE A 362 19.32 -16.60 12.08
CA ILE A 362 20.54 -16.57 12.92
C ILE A 362 20.23 -15.80 14.18
N ASP A 363 20.56 -16.39 15.29
CA ASP A 363 20.63 -15.73 16.58
C ASP A 363 22.10 -15.57 17.00
N PHE A 364 22.52 -14.33 17.28
CA PHE A 364 23.88 -14.03 17.77
C PHE A 364 23.97 -14.05 19.30
N SER A 365 22.87 -14.27 20.00
CA SER A 365 22.86 -14.32 21.47
C SER A 365 23.42 -15.63 22.05
N ASP A 366 23.53 -16.66 21.23
CA ASP A 366 24.08 -17.97 21.58
C ASP A 366 25.59 -18.07 21.33
N LYS A 367 26.38 -17.06 21.75
CA LYS A 367 27.85 -17.14 21.75
C LYS A 367 28.41 -17.25 23.15
#